data_3b90eeac2b731dc3e405a7dafd9152f2
#
_entry.id   3b90eeac2b731dc3e405a7dafd9152f2
#
_cell.length_a   1.000
_cell.length_b   1.000
_cell.length_c   1.000
_cell.angle_alpha   90.00
_cell.angle_beta   90.00
_cell.angle_gamma   90.00
#
_symmetry.space_group_name_H-M   'P 1'
#
loop_
_entity.id
_entity.type
_entity.pdbx_description
1 polymer ?
#
loop_
_entity_poly.entity_id
_entity_poly.type
_entity_poly.pdbx_seq_one_letter_code
_entity_poly.pdbx_strand_id
1 'polypeptide(L)'
;MNNNKKDSELPPSAVDVLVVGYGPVGATIAALLGRYGVTTLVLDKLHEIVLMPRAIALDNEALRILQLAGLSEDAFEKIVIPEVKMHSPVLGQFGRANTEGCIDGHPKLVTFYQPDLERAMRGQVSRLKSVTSLGGFELESLVEEAQGVVATVRDQNGHSHTVRAQYLIGADGASSRVRALIGQEFEGQTYAEDWLIVDVKNRHKSAIDHIEFLCNPLRPTPHMPAPGGRERWEFMLQSGESREELESPESIARLIAPWINPQELEIERKAVYRFHARCCNRFSQGRVFLAGDAAHITPPFVGQGLVAGLRDGSNLAWKLAWVLRGHATPAILETYDVERRPHAQAMINLAKLMGRLVMPKNKIAAFFIHGLMRTLALTPATRRYFEQLDIKPKNTFKHGLFVQHRRGDKLVRGSLFPQTWIRNLQKQIKLSDDALGDNLTLVGFGVDPLSLLTPDQIVSWEKMGGHFLEVRARGQRSGGSCDFIEDMNHEILPLAAKGTLVAVRPDRIIMHHAPGAEAGNLLQDCRRLLAGKDATPDSVSITINQPIRLRA
;
A
#
# COMPACT_ATOMS: atom_id res chain seq x y z
N MET A 1 29.51 -30.63 8.62
CA MET A 1 30.45 -29.71 7.99
C MET A 1 30.22 -29.80 6.49
N ASN A 2 29.39 -28.94 5.94
CA ASN A 2 29.31 -28.66 4.51
C ASN A 2 29.17 -27.15 4.39
N ASN A 3 30.31 -26.47 4.29
CA ASN A 3 30.44 -25.08 3.91
C ASN A 3 30.13 -24.98 2.41
N ASN A 4 28.83 -24.88 2.07
CA ASN A 4 28.46 -24.29 0.79
C ASN A 4 28.64 -22.76 0.93
N LYS A 5 29.84 -22.26 0.61
CA LYS A 5 30.01 -20.90 0.11
C LYS A 5 29.08 -20.77 -1.10
N LYS A 6 27.88 -20.17 -0.92
CA LYS A 6 27.21 -19.53 -2.03
C LYS A 6 28.19 -18.47 -2.52
N ASP A 7 28.75 -18.68 -3.70
CA ASP A 7 29.46 -17.63 -4.43
C ASP A 7 28.54 -16.42 -4.40
N SER A 8 29.05 -15.29 -3.92
CA SER A 8 28.28 -14.04 -3.83
C SER A 8 27.94 -13.65 -5.27
N GLU A 9 26.68 -13.83 -5.67
CA GLU A 9 26.21 -13.34 -6.96
C GLU A 9 26.49 -11.83 -7.01
N LEU A 10 27.23 -11.40 -8.02
CA LEU A 10 27.51 -9.98 -8.23
C LEU A 10 26.28 -9.30 -8.84
N PRO A 11 26.05 -8.03 -8.49
CA PRO A 11 24.95 -7.29 -9.08
C PRO A 11 25.16 -7.14 -10.60
N PRO A 12 24.09 -7.26 -11.42
CA PRO A 12 24.16 -6.98 -12.84
C PRO A 12 24.60 -5.52 -13.07
N SER A 13 25.39 -5.31 -14.12
CA SER A 13 25.91 -3.96 -14.45
C SER A 13 24.84 -2.98 -14.91
N ALA A 14 23.71 -3.49 -15.45
CA ALA A 14 22.60 -2.66 -15.94
C ALA A 14 21.25 -3.38 -15.78
N VAL A 15 20.22 -2.60 -15.43
CA VAL A 15 18.82 -3.01 -15.30
C VAL A 15 17.88 -1.88 -15.72
N ASP A 16 16.59 -2.17 -15.90
CA ASP A 16 15.59 -1.12 -16.14
C ASP A 16 15.29 -0.37 -14.85
N VAL A 17 15.07 -1.10 -13.74
CA VAL A 17 14.74 -0.52 -12.44
C VAL A 17 15.61 -1.12 -11.34
N LEU A 18 16.22 -0.24 -10.54
CA LEU A 18 16.89 -0.60 -9.29
C LEU A 18 15.97 -0.26 -8.11
N VAL A 19 15.62 -1.26 -7.28
CA VAL A 19 14.89 -1.10 -6.02
C VAL A 19 15.85 -1.24 -4.86
N VAL A 20 15.95 -0.22 -4.01
CA VAL A 20 16.78 -0.23 -2.79
C VAL A 20 15.88 -0.43 -1.59
N GLY A 21 16.07 -1.56 -0.90
CA GLY A 21 15.25 -2.04 0.20
C GLY A 21 14.35 -3.21 -0.22
N TYR A 22 14.47 -4.36 0.47
CA TYR A 22 13.71 -5.59 0.19
C TYR A 22 12.78 -5.98 1.35
N GLY A 23 12.29 -4.97 2.08
CA GLY A 23 11.16 -5.12 3.00
C GLY A 23 9.83 -5.29 2.24
N PRO A 24 8.66 -5.32 2.95
CA PRO A 24 7.36 -5.61 2.34
C PRO A 24 7.01 -4.70 1.15
N VAL A 25 7.33 -3.41 1.22
CA VAL A 25 7.05 -2.45 0.14
C VAL A 25 7.94 -2.71 -1.08
N GLY A 26 9.26 -2.85 -0.87
CA GLY A 26 10.20 -3.14 -1.97
C GLY A 26 9.92 -4.47 -2.64
N ALA A 27 9.59 -5.51 -1.87
CA ALA A 27 9.21 -6.83 -2.39
C ALA A 27 7.91 -6.76 -3.21
N THR A 28 6.92 -5.97 -2.79
CA THR A 28 5.68 -5.76 -3.56
C THR A 28 5.96 -5.01 -4.86
N ILE A 29 6.77 -3.95 -4.83
CA ILE A 29 7.20 -3.22 -6.04
C ILE A 29 7.91 -4.16 -7.01
N ALA A 30 8.86 -4.95 -6.51
CA ALA A 30 9.60 -5.92 -7.31
C ALA A 30 8.68 -6.98 -7.95
N ALA A 31 7.72 -7.50 -7.19
CA ALA A 31 6.74 -8.46 -7.70
C ALA A 31 5.88 -7.84 -8.82
N LEU A 32 5.38 -6.62 -8.63
CA LEU A 32 4.59 -5.92 -9.63
C LEU A 32 5.41 -5.61 -10.90
N LEU A 33 6.64 -5.06 -10.75
CA LEU A 33 7.53 -4.81 -11.89
C LEU A 33 7.86 -6.11 -12.65
N GLY A 34 8.13 -7.19 -11.90
CA GLY A 34 8.41 -8.51 -12.48
C GLY A 34 7.22 -9.08 -13.25
N ARG A 35 5.98 -8.91 -12.76
CA ARG A 35 4.75 -9.27 -13.47
C ARG A 35 4.60 -8.46 -14.76
N TYR A 36 4.96 -7.19 -14.73
CA TYR A 36 5.04 -6.37 -15.95
C TYR A 36 6.28 -6.68 -16.81
N GLY A 37 7.11 -7.67 -16.49
CA GLY A 37 8.27 -8.08 -17.28
C GLY A 37 9.39 -7.04 -17.33
N VAL A 38 9.47 -6.14 -16.35
CA VAL A 38 10.53 -5.14 -16.22
C VAL A 38 11.77 -5.79 -15.62
N THR A 39 12.93 -5.58 -16.22
CA THR A 39 14.21 -6.07 -15.69
C THR A 39 14.56 -5.30 -14.42
N THR A 40 14.48 -5.96 -13.27
CA THR A 40 14.56 -5.33 -11.97
C THR A 40 15.65 -5.96 -11.10
N LEU A 41 16.49 -5.14 -10.50
CA LEU A 41 17.38 -5.53 -9.41
C LEU A 41 16.82 -5.01 -8.09
N VAL A 42 16.70 -5.88 -7.09
CA VAL A 42 16.34 -5.48 -5.72
C VAL A 42 17.52 -5.72 -4.82
N LEU A 43 17.92 -4.70 -4.08
CA LEU A 43 19.03 -4.76 -3.12
C LEU A 43 18.54 -4.52 -1.70
N ASP A 44 19.09 -5.26 -0.75
CA ASP A 44 18.95 -4.96 0.69
C ASP A 44 20.32 -5.09 1.39
N LYS A 45 20.56 -4.26 2.38
CA LYS A 45 21.76 -4.36 3.21
C LYS A 45 21.78 -5.61 4.10
N LEU A 46 20.62 -6.20 4.36
CA LEU A 46 20.45 -7.44 5.11
C LEU A 46 20.21 -8.61 4.16
N HIS A 47 20.77 -9.78 4.48
CA HIS A 47 20.47 -11.02 3.76
C HIS A 47 19.12 -11.59 4.18
N GLU A 48 18.87 -11.56 5.48
CA GLU A 48 17.73 -12.23 6.09
C GLU A 48 16.57 -11.26 6.33
N ILE A 49 15.39 -11.83 6.46
CA ILE A 49 14.19 -11.11 6.87
C ILE A 49 14.33 -10.70 8.34
N VAL A 50 13.99 -9.45 8.62
CA VAL A 50 13.99 -8.96 10.00
C VAL A 50 12.84 -9.60 10.77
N LEU A 51 13.15 -10.42 11.77
CA LEU A 51 12.17 -11.12 12.59
C LEU A 51 11.45 -10.22 13.62
N MET A 52 11.64 -8.91 13.54
CA MET A 52 10.96 -7.92 14.39
C MET A 52 9.84 -7.22 13.61
N PRO A 53 8.58 -7.71 13.69
CA PRO A 53 7.48 -7.16 12.91
C PRO A 53 7.14 -5.75 13.36
N ARG A 54 7.07 -4.79 12.43
CA ARG A 54 6.59 -3.43 12.69
C ARG A 54 5.08 -3.35 12.47
N ALA A 55 4.63 -3.74 11.28
CA ALA A 55 3.21 -3.81 10.95
C ALA A 55 2.55 -5.06 11.53
N ILE A 56 1.25 -4.97 11.83
CA ILE A 56 0.45 -6.08 12.36
C ILE A 56 -0.94 -6.16 11.71
N ALA A 57 -1.38 -5.13 11.00
CA ALA A 57 -2.70 -5.08 10.39
C ALA A 57 -2.63 -4.71 8.92
N LEU A 58 -3.52 -5.31 8.11
CA LEU A 58 -3.77 -4.99 6.70
C LEU A 58 -5.27 -4.79 6.48
N ASP A 59 -5.60 -3.82 5.64
CA ASP A 59 -6.97 -3.61 5.17
C ASP A 59 -7.24 -4.34 3.84
N ASN A 60 -8.49 -4.28 3.37
CA ASN A 60 -8.90 -4.88 2.10
C ASN A 60 -8.10 -4.39 0.90
N GLU A 61 -7.71 -3.11 0.86
CA GLU A 61 -6.91 -2.56 -0.25
C GLU A 61 -5.49 -3.14 -0.26
N ALA A 62 -4.88 -3.32 0.91
CA ALA A 62 -3.57 -3.98 1.00
C ALA A 62 -3.64 -5.42 0.49
N LEU A 63 -4.67 -6.18 0.89
CA LEU A 63 -4.87 -7.56 0.42
C LEU A 63 -5.09 -7.60 -1.09
N ARG A 64 -5.86 -6.67 -1.64
CA ARG A 64 -6.06 -6.53 -3.09
C ARG A 64 -4.75 -6.20 -3.83
N ILE A 65 -3.89 -5.35 -3.28
CA ILE A 65 -2.57 -5.06 -3.87
C ILE A 65 -1.65 -6.29 -3.81
N LEU A 66 -1.69 -7.06 -2.73
CA LEU A 66 -0.95 -8.32 -2.64
C LEU A 66 -1.44 -9.35 -3.67
N GLN A 67 -2.75 -9.43 -3.92
CA GLN A 67 -3.33 -10.21 -5.03
C GLN A 67 -2.78 -9.73 -6.38
N LEU A 68 -2.76 -8.42 -6.64
CA LEU A 68 -2.16 -7.84 -7.86
C LEU A 68 -0.67 -8.18 -7.99
N ALA A 69 0.06 -8.26 -6.89
CA ALA A 69 1.45 -8.70 -6.86
C ALA A 69 1.63 -10.22 -7.07
N GLY A 70 0.53 -10.98 -7.15
CA GLY A 70 0.51 -12.41 -7.44
C GLY A 70 0.55 -13.32 -6.22
N LEU A 71 0.26 -12.81 -5.01
CA LEU A 71 0.10 -13.64 -3.84
C LEU A 71 -1.30 -14.30 -3.83
N SER A 72 -1.33 -15.59 -3.55
CA SER A 72 -2.58 -16.29 -3.25
C SER A 72 -3.12 -15.87 -1.87
N GLU A 73 -4.42 -16.04 -1.68
CA GLU A 73 -5.06 -15.63 -0.42
C GLU A 73 -4.51 -16.38 0.81
N ASP A 74 -4.06 -17.61 0.62
CA ASP A 74 -3.48 -18.50 1.63
C ASP A 74 -1.94 -18.41 1.76
N ALA A 75 -1.30 -17.47 1.05
CA ALA A 75 0.16 -17.35 1.04
C ALA A 75 0.79 -17.08 2.42
N PHE A 76 0.02 -16.54 3.36
CA PHE A 76 0.42 -16.32 4.75
C PHE A 76 -0.80 -16.34 5.67
N GLU A 77 -0.60 -16.68 6.94
CA GLU A 77 -1.67 -16.74 7.93
C GLU A 77 -2.20 -15.35 8.30
N LYS A 78 -3.52 -15.25 8.45
CA LYS A 78 -4.24 -14.02 8.80
C LYS A 78 -5.37 -14.32 9.80
N ILE A 79 -5.63 -13.38 10.70
CA ILE A 79 -6.83 -13.39 11.54
C ILE A 79 -7.74 -12.26 11.05
N VAL A 80 -8.97 -12.60 10.68
CA VAL A 80 -9.99 -11.59 10.35
C VAL A 80 -10.46 -10.92 11.64
N ILE A 81 -10.41 -9.61 11.68
CA ILE A 81 -10.79 -8.80 12.83
C ILE A 81 -12.20 -8.26 12.62
N PRO A 82 -13.18 -8.67 13.44
CA PRO A 82 -14.57 -8.26 13.26
C PRO A 82 -14.83 -6.82 13.73
N GLU A 83 -14.05 -6.33 14.68
CA GLU A 83 -14.25 -4.99 15.22
C GLU A 83 -12.98 -4.41 15.86
N VAL A 84 -12.96 -3.09 15.96
CA VAL A 84 -11.96 -2.34 16.74
C VAL A 84 -12.71 -1.57 17.83
N LYS A 85 -12.34 -1.78 19.10
CA LYS A 85 -12.97 -1.14 20.27
C LYS A 85 -12.06 -0.09 20.89
N MET A 86 -12.67 0.97 21.40
CA MET A 86 -11.98 2.00 22.17
C MET A 86 -12.62 2.11 23.56
N HIS A 87 -11.83 1.89 24.60
CA HIS A 87 -12.28 1.90 25.98
C HIS A 87 -11.60 3.00 26.80
N SER A 88 -12.43 3.71 27.56
CA SER A 88 -11.98 4.63 28.61
C SER A 88 -12.09 3.95 29.97
N PRO A 89 -11.09 4.08 30.87
CA PRO A 89 -11.18 3.52 32.21
C PRO A 89 -12.35 4.06 33.04
N VAL A 90 -12.83 5.31 32.71
CA VAL A 90 -13.89 5.98 33.46
C VAL A 90 -15.26 5.80 32.80
N LEU A 91 -15.33 5.88 31.46
CA LEU A 91 -16.58 5.92 30.71
C LEU A 91 -16.95 4.58 30.06
N GLY A 92 -16.09 3.56 30.16
CA GLY A 92 -16.25 2.31 29.44
C GLY A 92 -16.03 2.48 27.93
N GLN A 93 -16.68 1.65 27.12
CA GLN A 93 -16.57 1.74 25.68
C GLN A 93 -17.19 3.04 25.14
N PHE A 94 -16.41 3.82 24.40
CA PHE A 94 -16.83 5.10 23.82
C PHE A 94 -16.70 5.14 22.29
N GLY A 95 -15.99 4.18 21.69
CA GLY A 95 -15.81 4.08 20.25
C GLY A 95 -15.82 2.62 19.78
N ARG A 96 -16.28 2.41 18.55
CA ARG A 96 -16.28 1.13 17.86
C ARG A 96 -16.16 1.35 16.36
N ALA A 97 -15.35 0.52 15.69
CA ALA A 97 -15.38 0.39 14.24
C ALA A 97 -15.78 -1.05 13.90
N ASN A 98 -16.78 -1.22 13.03
CA ASN A 98 -17.21 -2.53 12.52
C ASN A 98 -16.38 -2.88 11.30
N THR A 99 -15.52 -3.86 11.45
CA THR A 99 -14.68 -4.39 10.38
C THR A 99 -15.13 -5.77 9.90
N GLU A 100 -16.32 -6.22 10.31
CA GLU A 100 -16.93 -7.45 9.83
C GLU A 100 -17.29 -7.37 8.34
N GLY A 101 -17.13 -8.50 7.64
CA GLY A 101 -17.43 -8.66 6.22
C GLY A 101 -16.26 -8.25 5.30
N CYS A 102 -16.56 -8.19 4.01
CA CYS A 102 -15.59 -7.95 2.95
C CYS A 102 -15.89 -6.67 2.17
N ILE A 103 -14.84 -6.07 1.60
CA ILE A 103 -14.92 -5.04 0.57
C ILE A 103 -14.02 -5.50 -0.58
N ASP A 104 -14.48 -5.39 -1.81
CA ASP A 104 -13.74 -5.84 -2.99
C ASP A 104 -13.26 -7.30 -2.88
N GLY A 105 -14.08 -8.19 -2.30
CA GLY A 105 -13.77 -9.61 -2.12
C GLY A 105 -12.79 -9.94 -0.99
N HIS A 106 -12.23 -8.96 -0.29
CA HIS A 106 -11.28 -9.14 0.80
C HIS A 106 -11.85 -8.70 2.16
N PRO A 107 -11.44 -9.36 3.27
CA PRO A 107 -11.79 -8.90 4.62
C PRO A 107 -11.41 -7.43 4.82
N LYS A 108 -12.27 -6.65 5.51
CA LYS A 108 -12.03 -5.23 5.76
C LYS A 108 -10.77 -4.96 6.59
N LEU A 109 -10.44 -5.88 7.51
CA LEU A 109 -9.29 -5.78 8.39
C LEU A 109 -8.82 -7.18 8.78
N VAL A 110 -7.53 -7.40 8.68
CA VAL A 110 -6.87 -8.61 9.19
C VAL A 110 -5.64 -8.24 10.01
N THR A 111 -5.30 -9.07 10.99
CA THR A 111 -3.96 -9.08 11.58
C THR A 111 -3.13 -10.20 10.98
N PHE A 112 -1.81 -10.00 10.96
CA PHE A 112 -0.85 -10.91 10.34
C PHE A 112 0.51 -10.84 11.04
N TYR A 113 1.38 -11.80 10.74
CA TYR A 113 2.77 -11.80 11.18
C TYR A 113 3.66 -11.34 10.02
N GLN A 114 4.27 -10.14 10.15
CA GLN A 114 5.00 -9.49 9.04
C GLN A 114 6.11 -10.36 8.42
N PRO A 115 6.94 -11.12 9.17
CA PRO A 115 7.94 -11.99 8.57
C PRO A 115 7.37 -13.06 7.64
N ASP A 116 6.14 -13.56 7.88
CA ASP A 116 5.49 -14.54 7.01
C ASP A 116 5.06 -13.90 5.69
N LEU A 117 4.51 -12.69 5.73
CA LEU A 117 4.21 -11.91 4.52
C LEU A 117 5.49 -11.65 3.72
N GLU A 118 6.59 -11.26 4.37
CA GLU A 118 7.85 -11.00 3.68
C GLU A 118 8.40 -12.27 3.02
N ARG A 119 8.34 -13.43 3.69
CA ARG A 119 8.72 -14.72 3.08
C ARG A 119 7.86 -15.05 1.88
N ALA A 120 6.54 -14.89 1.99
CA ALA A 120 5.61 -15.12 0.89
C ALA A 120 5.91 -14.20 -0.31
N MET A 121 6.14 -12.91 -0.07
CA MET A 121 6.49 -11.95 -1.11
C MET A 121 7.84 -12.26 -1.76
N ARG A 122 8.89 -12.55 -0.98
CA ARG A 122 10.21 -12.93 -1.52
C ARG A 122 10.11 -14.25 -2.31
N GLY A 123 9.30 -15.21 -1.85
CA GLY A 123 8.99 -16.44 -2.58
C GLY A 123 8.25 -16.18 -3.89
N GLN A 124 7.37 -15.19 -3.96
CA GLN A 124 6.73 -14.77 -5.21
C GLN A 124 7.74 -14.11 -6.16
N VAL A 125 8.56 -13.20 -5.65
CA VAL A 125 9.61 -12.51 -6.44
C VAL A 125 10.59 -13.52 -7.04
N SER A 126 11.01 -14.54 -6.30
CA SER A 126 11.97 -15.56 -6.80
C SER A 126 11.47 -16.40 -7.98
N ARG A 127 10.15 -16.39 -8.25
CA ARG A 127 9.54 -17.07 -9.43
C ARG A 127 9.56 -16.20 -10.69
N LEU A 128 9.87 -14.90 -10.56
CA LEU A 128 9.83 -13.94 -11.65
C LEU A 128 11.21 -13.81 -12.31
N LYS A 129 11.36 -14.34 -13.53
CA LYS A 129 12.64 -14.39 -14.25
C LYS A 129 13.27 -13.03 -14.54
N SER A 130 12.47 -11.96 -14.58
CA SER A 130 12.93 -10.59 -14.83
C SER A 130 13.43 -9.88 -13.57
N VAL A 131 13.35 -10.53 -12.38
CA VAL A 131 13.76 -9.93 -11.12
C VAL A 131 14.93 -10.68 -10.51
N THR A 132 16.02 -9.94 -10.24
CA THR A 132 17.16 -10.40 -9.45
C THR A 132 17.08 -9.74 -8.08
N SER A 133 17.24 -10.51 -7.00
CA SER A 133 17.25 -9.97 -5.63
C SER A 133 18.54 -10.39 -4.91
N LEU A 134 19.26 -9.41 -4.34
CA LEU A 134 20.53 -9.61 -3.65
C LEU A 134 20.49 -8.96 -2.26
N GLY A 135 20.84 -9.73 -1.23
CA GLY A 135 21.07 -9.26 0.13
C GLY A 135 22.54 -8.97 0.39
N GLY A 136 22.82 -8.15 1.42
CA GLY A 136 24.18 -7.79 1.83
C GLY A 136 24.80 -6.67 1.01
N PHE A 137 23.98 -5.89 0.28
CA PHE A 137 24.44 -4.73 -0.51
C PHE A 137 23.83 -3.43 0.03
N GLU A 138 24.65 -2.47 0.33
CA GLU A 138 24.25 -1.15 0.81
C GLU A 138 24.52 -0.07 -0.26
N LEU A 139 23.53 0.79 -0.51
CA LEU A 139 23.70 1.94 -1.41
C LEU A 139 24.62 2.98 -0.79
N GLU A 140 25.71 3.29 -1.45
CA GLU A 140 26.67 4.32 -1.02
C GLU A 140 26.37 5.68 -1.64
N SER A 141 26.19 5.70 -2.95
CA SER A 141 25.97 6.93 -3.72
C SER A 141 25.10 6.65 -4.94
N LEU A 142 24.50 7.70 -5.46
CA LEU A 142 23.81 7.70 -6.75
C LEU A 142 24.10 9.00 -7.50
N VAL A 143 24.16 8.89 -8.82
CA VAL A 143 24.31 10.04 -9.72
C VAL A 143 23.27 9.89 -10.82
N GLU A 144 22.47 10.91 -11.04
CA GLU A 144 21.52 10.95 -12.15
C GLU A 144 22.23 11.43 -13.41
N GLU A 145 22.11 10.66 -14.48
CA GLU A 145 22.59 10.97 -15.82
C GLU A 145 21.40 11.24 -16.77
N ALA A 146 21.66 11.75 -17.96
CA ALA A 146 20.60 12.08 -18.94
C ALA A 146 19.67 10.89 -19.27
N GLN A 147 20.21 9.66 -19.27
CA GLN A 147 19.46 8.46 -19.66
C GLN A 147 19.22 7.47 -18.50
N GLY A 148 19.63 7.79 -17.27
CA GLY A 148 19.47 6.84 -16.17
C GLY A 148 20.09 7.33 -14.87
N VAL A 149 20.24 6.40 -13.95
CA VAL A 149 20.87 6.57 -12.64
C VAL A 149 22.04 5.60 -12.53
N VAL A 150 23.19 6.09 -12.09
CA VAL A 150 24.35 5.27 -11.75
C VAL A 150 24.41 5.16 -10.23
N ALA A 151 24.23 3.97 -9.71
CA ALA A 151 24.28 3.66 -8.29
C ALA A 151 25.59 2.95 -7.95
N THR A 152 26.28 3.40 -6.91
CA THR A 152 27.39 2.66 -6.30
C THR A 152 26.86 1.93 -5.07
N VAL A 153 27.06 0.63 -5.03
CA VAL A 153 26.62 -0.24 -3.93
C VAL A 153 27.82 -0.98 -3.36
N ARG A 154 27.87 -1.14 -2.05
CA ARG A 154 28.95 -1.82 -1.33
C ARG A 154 28.46 -3.17 -0.84
N ASP A 155 29.26 -4.23 -1.07
CA ASP A 155 29.05 -5.54 -0.50
C ASP A 155 29.58 -5.63 0.95
N GLN A 156 29.30 -6.74 1.63
CA GLN A 156 29.75 -6.99 3.00
C GLN A 156 31.28 -7.10 3.15
N ASN A 157 32.00 -7.36 2.07
CA ASN A 157 33.46 -7.44 2.05
C ASN A 157 34.09 -6.04 1.88
N GLY A 158 33.27 -5.00 1.67
CA GLY A 158 33.71 -3.62 1.47
C GLY A 158 34.02 -3.29 0.01
N HIS A 159 33.75 -4.19 -0.96
CA HIS A 159 33.95 -3.90 -2.37
C HIS A 159 32.77 -3.11 -2.92
N SER A 160 33.09 -2.08 -3.70
CA SER A 160 32.09 -1.25 -4.36
C SER A 160 31.81 -1.76 -5.76
N HIS A 161 30.52 -1.84 -6.11
CA HIS A 161 30.01 -2.26 -7.41
C HIS A 161 29.15 -1.16 -8.01
N THR A 162 29.18 -1.03 -9.34
CA THR A 162 28.41 -0.01 -10.05
C THR A 162 27.24 -0.67 -10.77
N VAL A 163 26.03 -0.15 -10.56
CA VAL A 163 24.81 -0.58 -11.23
C VAL A 163 24.21 0.62 -11.97
N ARG A 164 23.93 0.45 -13.26
CA ARG A 164 23.20 1.42 -14.08
C ARG A 164 21.72 1.01 -14.15
N ALA A 165 20.82 1.96 -13.91
CA ALA A 165 19.39 1.74 -14.02
C ALA A 165 18.72 2.89 -14.78
N GLN A 166 17.63 2.63 -15.51
CA GLN A 166 16.85 3.72 -16.10
C GLN A 166 16.11 4.51 -15.01
N TYR A 167 15.66 3.82 -13.95
CA TYR A 167 14.99 4.41 -12.79
C TYR A 167 15.45 3.74 -11.49
N LEU A 168 15.42 4.48 -10.38
CA LEU A 168 15.73 3.98 -9.04
C LEU A 168 14.55 4.24 -8.10
N ILE A 169 14.20 3.24 -7.28
CA ILE A 169 13.16 3.34 -6.26
C ILE A 169 13.78 3.10 -4.88
N GLY A 170 13.71 4.09 -4.00
CA GLY A 170 14.03 3.95 -2.58
C GLY A 170 12.83 3.43 -1.80
N ALA A 171 12.91 2.17 -1.34
CA ALA A 171 11.98 1.51 -0.42
C ALA A 171 12.72 1.07 0.86
N ASP A 172 13.78 1.80 1.23
CA ASP A 172 14.78 1.51 2.25
C ASP A 172 14.41 2.00 3.65
N GLY A 173 13.11 2.30 3.87
CA GLY A 173 12.54 2.53 5.17
C GLY A 173 12.77 3.93 5.75
N ALA A 174 12.44 4.09 7.03
CA ALA A 174 12.40 5.38 7.72
C ALA A 174 13.73 6.15 7.70
N SER A 175 14.86 5.44 7.74
CA SER A 175 16.22 6.00 7.66
C SER A 175 16.77 5.98 6.24
N SER A 176 15.93 6.18 5.24
CA SER A 176 16.25 6.05 3.82
C SER A 176 17.52 6.79 3.42
N ARG A 177 18.46 6.03 2.87
CA ARG A 177 19.69 6.55 2.24
C ARG A 177 19.37 7.21 0.92
N VAL A 178 18.43 6.62 0.14
CA VAL A 178 17.99 7.19 -1.15
C VAL A 178 17.43 8.58 -0.93
N ARG A 179 16.52 8.77 0.04
CA ARG A 179 15.95 10.07 0.39
C ARG A 179 17.03 11.10 0.69
N ALA A 180 18.02 10.73 1.52
CA ALA A 180 19.11 11.60 1.89
C ALA A 180 19.98 12.00 0.68
N LEU A 181 20.29 11.03 -0.21
CA LEU A 181 21.12 11.27 -1.40
C LEU A 181 20.44 12.18 -2.43
N ILE A 182 19.10 12.17 -2.53
CA ILE A 182 18.38 13.09 -3.42
C ILE A 182 17.98 14.40 -2.72
N GLY A 183 18.47 14.64 -1.50
CA GLY A 183 18.23 15.90 -0.78
C GLY A 183 16.79 16.15 -0.37
N GLN A 184 15.96 15.11 -0.25
CA GLN A 184 14.59 15.25 0.23
C GLN A 184 14.53 15.26 1.76
N GLU A 185 13.86 16.25 2.32
CA GLU A 185 13.66 16.38 3.75
C GLU A 185 12.32 15.78 4.19
N PHE A 186 12.27 15.30 5.43
CA PHE A 186 11.03 14.92 6.10
C PHE A 186 10.43 16.10 6.84
N GLU A 187 9.34 16.61 6.35
CA GLU A 187 8.49 17.55 7.08
C GLU A 187 7.53 16.82 8.02
N GLY A 188 7.28 17.41 9.17
CA GLY A 188 6.32 16.88 10.14
C GLY A 188 6.82 16.94 11.56
N GLN A 189 6.31 16.03 12.40
CA GLN A 189 6.60 16.01 13.82
C GLN A 189 7.02 14.62 14.29
N THR A 190 7.82 14.60 15.36
CA THR A 190 8.14 13.42 16.16
C THR A 190 7.33 13.52 17.45
N TYR A 191 6.70 12.43 17.86
CA TYR A 191 6.04 12.36 19.16
C TYR A 191 7.08 12.40 20.29
N ALA A 192 6.74 13.00 21.42
CA ALA A 192 7.64 13.06 22.56
C ALA A 192 7.72 11.70 23.29
N GLU A 193 6.63 10.95 23.24
CA GLU A 193 6.44 9.70 23.96
C GLU A 193 7.12 8.54 23.24
N ASP A 194 7.83 7.73 24.00
CA ASP A 194 8.34 6.42 23.58
C ASP A 194 7.30 5.33 23.91
N TRP A 195 7.31 4.26 23.14
CA TRP A 195 6.37 3.16 23.25
C TRP A 195 7.09 1.82 23.30
N LEU A 196 6.85 1.05 24.37
CA LEU A 196 7.26 -0.35 24.44
C LEU A 196 6.25 -1.20 23.67
N ILE A 197 6.73 -1.89 22.64
CA ILE A 197 5.95 -2.88 21.90
C ILE A 197 6.40 -4.26 22.38
N VAL A 198 5.44 -5.06 22.81
CA VAL A 198 5.65 -6.43 23.29
C VAL A 198 4.83 -7.37 22.40
N ASP A 199 5.51 -8.27 21.69
CA ASP A 199 4.89 -9.40 21.02
C ASP A 199 5.15 -10.66 21.84
N VAL A 200 4.09 -11.36 22.19
CA VAL A 200 4.17 -12.62 22.93
C VAL A 200 3.53 -13.74 22.13
N LYS A 201 3.97 -14.95 22.41
CA LYS A 201 3.32 -16.18 21.95
C LYS A 201 2.63 -16.85 23.12
N ASN A 202 1.33 -17.01 23.00
CA ASN A 202 0.51 -17.70 23.97
C ASN A 202 0.44 -19.20 23.61
N ARG A 203 0.53 -20.07 24.61
CA ARG A 203 0.35 -21.52 24.43
C ARG A 203 -1.10 -21.90 24.19
N HIS A 204 -2.02 -21.00 24.51
CA HIS A 204 -3.47 -21.17 24.38
C HIS A 204 -4.06 -20.25 23.30
N LYS A 205 -5.38 -20.21 23.20
CA LYS A 205 -6.07 -19.27 22.31
C LYS A 205 -5.86 -17.84 22.80
N SER A 206 -5.77 -16.89 21.83
CA SER A 206 -5.69 -15.46 22.13
C SER A 206 -6.75 -15.01 23.14
N ALA A 207 -6.39 -14.08 24.01
CA ALA A 207 -7.30 -13.52 25.03
C ALA A 207 -8.46 -12.73 24.41
N ILE A 208 -8.27 -12.18 23.20
CA ILE A 208 -9.28 -11.41 22.49
C ILE A 208 -9.35 -11.82 21.02
N ASP A 209 -10.49 -11.56 20.38
CA ASP A 209 -10.76 -11.81 18.95
C ASP A 209 -10.87 -10.52 18.12
N HIS A 210 -10.63 -9.37 18.72
CA HIS A 210 -10.76 -8.03 18.17
C HIS A 210 -9.51 -7.19 18.47
N ILE A 211 -9.43 -5.99 17.92
CA ILE A 211 -8.42 -5.00 18.34
C ILE A 211 -9.03 -4.10 19.40
N GLU A 212 -8.31 -3.90 20.50
CA GLU A 212 -8.73 -3.05 21.60
C GLU A 212 -7.73 -1.90 21.80
N PHE A 213 -8.25 -0.69 21.96
CA PHE A 213 -7.50 0.48 22.43
C PHE A 213 -7.99 0.85 23.84
N LEU A 214 -7.19 0.52 24.85
CA LEU A 214 -7.41 1.05 26.20
C LEU A 214 -6.87 2.48 26.25
N CYS A 215 -7.75 3.47 26.10
CA CYS A 215 -7.43 4.90 26.05
C CYS A 215 -7.27 5.47 27.47
N ASN A 216 -6.36 4.89 28.26
CA ASN A 216 -6.04 5.37 29.60
C ASN A 216 -5.07 6.56 29.52
N PRO A 217 -5.43 7.76 30.04
CA PRO A 217 -4.56 8.94 29.97
C PRO A 217 -3.20 8.76 30.64
N LEU A 218 -3.07 7.82 31.58
CA LEU A 218 -1.80 7.53 32.23
C LEU A 218 -0.94 6.60 31.36
N ARG A 219 -1.54 5.54 30.80
CA ARG A 219 -0.86 4.58 29.95
C ARG A 219 -1.82 4.04 28.88
N PRO A 220 -1.93 4.70 27.72
CA PRO A 220 -2.65 4.14 26.59
C PRO A 220 -2.06 2.79 26.19
N THR A 221 -2.93 1.82 25.92
CA THR A 221 -2.50 0.45 25.61
C THR A 221 -3.34 -0.13 24.47
N PRO A 222 -2.88 -0.07 23.21
CA PRO A 222 -3.37 -0.92 22.14
C PRO A 222 -3.06 -2.40 22.43
N HIS A 223 -4.04 -3.27 22.18
CA HIS A 223 -3.91 -4.73 22.30
C HIS A 223 -4.57 -5.41 21.12
N MET A 224 -3.91 -6.39 20.52
CA MET A 224 -4.39 -7.04 19.31
C MET A 224 -3.84 -8.46 19.14
N PRO A 225 -4.69 -9.40 18.63
CA PRO A 225 -4.26 -10.75 18.33
C PRO A 225 -3.48 -10.80 17.01
N ALA A 226 -2.61 -11.80 16.85
CA ALA A 226 -1.94 -12.12 15.60
C ALA A 226 -1.84 -13.65 15.39
N PRO A 227 -1.62 -14.13 14.15
CA PRO A 227 -1.57 -15.54 13.85
C PRO A 227 -0.53 -16.32 14.64
N GLY A 228 -0.76 -17.64 14.79
CA GLY A 228 0.15 -18.54 15.49
C GLY A 228 0.12 -18.38 17.01
N GLY A 229 -1.00 -17.93 17.59
CA GLY A 229 -1.16 -17.71 19.02
C GLY A 229 -0.41 -16.48 19.53
N ARG A 230 -0.09 -15.54 18.66
CA ARG A 230 0.59 -14.29 19.02
C ARG A 230 -0.39 -13.23 19.47
N GLU A 231 0.08 -12.39 20.38
CA GLU A 231 -0.62 -11.17 20.81
C GLU A 231 0.38 -10.03 20.92
N ARG A 232 -0.07 -8.82 20.61
CA ARG A 232 0.73 -7.59 20.73
C ARG A 232 0.09 -6.64 21.70
N TRP A 233 0.90 -6.10 22.60
CA TRP A 233 0.59 -4.92 23.40
C TRP A 233 1.56 -3.79 23.07
N GLU A 234 1.05 -2.57 23.09
CA GLU A 234 1.83 -1.36 22.94
C GLU A 234 1.61 -0.48 24.17
N PHE A 235 2.66 -0.25 24.96
CA PHE A 235 2.59 0.52 26.19
C PHE A 235 3.34 1.83 26.05
N MET A 236 2.66 2.97 26.25
CA MET A 236 3.32 4.26 26.30
C MET A 236 4.19 4.36 27.56
N LEU A 237 5.44 4.79 27.42
CA LEU A 237 6.33 5.07 28.53
C LEU A 237 5.82 6.31 29.29
N GLN A 238 5.86 6.24 30.63
CA GLN A 238 5.53 7.36 31.49
C GLN A 238 6.77 8.22 31.77
N SER A 239 6.55 9.45 32.20
CA SER A 239 7.63 10.32 32.64
C SER A 239 8.40 9.68 33.81
N GLY A 240 9.71 9.58 33.68
CA GLY A 240 10.61 8.98 34.66
C GLY A 240 10.89 7.47 34.48
N GLU A 241 10.21 6.81 33.53
CA GLU A 241 10.52 5.42 33.18
C GLU A 241 11.65 5.35 32.16
N SER A 242 12.63 4.45 32.37
CA SER A 242 13.67 4.18 31.40
C SER A 242 13.27 3.05 30.45
N ARG A 243 13.92 3.02 29.29
CA ARG A 243 13.75 1.94 28.31
C ARG A 243 14.16 0.59 28.92
N GLU A 244 15.31 0.57 29.56
CA GLU A 244 15.91 -0.64 30.15
C GLU A 244 15.02 -1.24 31.25
N GLU A 245 14.41 -0.39 32.07
CA GLU A 245 13.49 -0.81 33.12
C GLU A 245 12.20 -1.41 32.54
N LEU A 246 11.60 -0.77 31.52
CA LEU A 246 10.37 -1.29 30.92
C LEU A 246 10.59 -2.56 30.10
N GLU A 247 11.74 -2.72 29.47
CA GLU A 247 12.11 -3.92 28.73
C GLU A 247 12.48 -5.10 29.63
N SER A 248 12.50 -4.94 30.97
CA SER A 248 12.75 -6.05 31.90
C SER A 248 11.60 -7.08 31.89
N PRO A 249 11.88 -8.39 32.00
CA PRO A 249 10.84 -9.42 32.05
C PRO A 249 9.80 -9.18 33.15
N GLU A 250 10.22 -8.67 34.30
CA GLU A 250 9.38 -8.38 35.46
C GLU A 250 8.40 -7.24 35.18
N SER A 251 8.87 -6.17 34.51
CA SER A 251 8.04 -5.04 34.10
C SER A 251 7.03 -5.45 33.03
N ILE A 252 7.46 -6.21 32.02
CA ILE A 252 6.57 -6.76 31.00
C ILE A 252 5.51 -7.65 31.61
N ALA A 253 5.90 -8.60 32.48
CA ALA A 253 4.97 -9.49 33.20
C ALA A 253 3.91 -8.70 33.99
N ARG A 254 4.33 -7.66 34.70
CA ARG A 254 3.41 -6.77 35.45
C ARG A 254 2.46 -6.00 34.51
N LEU A 255 2.96 -5.53 33.37
CA LEU A 255 2.16 -4.77 32.41
C LEU A 255 1.08 -5.62 31.73
N ILE A 256 1.36 -6.87 31.38
CA ILE A 256 0.41 -7.79 30.72
C ILE A 256 -0.46 -8.59 31.67
N ALA A 257 -0.12 -8.68 32.95
CA ALA A 257 -0.90 -9.42 33.95
C ALA A 257 -2.42 -9.14 34.00
N PRO A 258 -2.92 -7.91 33.67
CA PRO A 258 -4.36 -7.67 33.60
C PRO A 258 -5.11 -8.47 32.55
N TRP A 259 -4.44 -8.95 31.50
CA TRP A 259 -5.05 -9.68 30.37
C TRP A 259 -4.81 -11.18 30.43
N ILE A 260 -3.62 -11.59 30.85
CA ILE A 260 -3.20 -12.99 30.79
C ILE A 260 -2.16 -13.32 31.87
N ASN A 261 -2.12 -14.59 32.27
CA ASN A 261 -1.09 -15.08 33.22
C ASN A 261 0.31 -15.01 32.57
N PRO A 262 1.22 -14.18 33.06
CA PRO A 262 2.55 -14.01 32.44
C PRO A 262 3.42 -15.29 32.42
N GLN A 263 3.13 -16.28 33.28
CA GLN A 263 3.88 -17.54 33.31
C GLN A 263 3.59 -18.46 32.12
N GLU A 264 2.52 -18.20 31.38
CA GLU A 264 2.09 -18.98 30.23
C GLU A 264 2.59 -18.43 28.91
N LEU A 265 3.36 -17.33 28.95
CA LEU A 265 3.78 -16.57 27.77
C LEU A 265 5.24 -16.75 27.43
N GLU A 266 5.53 -16.78 26.14
CA GLU A 266 6.86 -16.61 25.58
C GLU A 266 6.96 -15.22 24.96
N ILE A 267 7.87 -14.38 25.45
CA ILE A 267 8.13 -13.06 24.86
C ILE A 267 8.97 -13.29 23.60
N GLU A 268 8.36 -13.15 22.42
CA GLU A 268 9.06 -13.25 21.13
C GLU A 268 9.80 -11.95 20.80
N ARG A 269 9.26 -10.80 21.25
CA ARG A 269 9.84 -9.49 20.98
C ARG A 269 9.50 -8.48 22.05
N LYS A 270 10.48 -7.64 22.34
CA LYS A 270 10.33 -6.40 23.10
C LYS A 270 11.16 -5.31 22.43
N ALA A 271 10.60 -4.15 22.22
CA ALA A 271 11.35 -3.03 21.65
C ALA A 271 10.64 -1.71 21.92
N VAL A 272 11.42 -0.69 22.25
CA VAL A 272 10.93 0.67 22.45
C VAL A 272 11.13 1.48 21.17
N TYR A 273 10.04 2.11 20.70
CA TYR A 273 9.99 2.95 19.50
C TYR A 273 9.45 4.33 19.81
N ARG A 274 9.96 5.29 19.07
CA ARG A 274 9.39 6.64 19.00
C ARG A 274 8.62 6.80 17.69
N PHE A 275 7.39 7.27 17.80
CA PHE A 275 6.53 7.45 16.62
C PHE A 275 6.82 8.77 15.91
N HIS A 276 6.69 8.74 14.60
CA HIS A 276 6.87 9.88 13.72
C HIS A 276 5.63 10.07 12.84
N ALA A 277 5.33 11.31 12.54
CA ALA A 277 4.31 11.71 11.58
C ALA A 277 4.99 12.64 10.57
N ARG A 278 5.60 12.09 9.54
CA ARG A 278 6.46 12.81 8.60
C ARG A 278 6.15 12.45 7.15
N CYS A 279 6.33 13.40 6.24
CA CYS A 279 6.14 13.22 4.82
C CYS A 279 7.20 14.03 4.06
N CYS A 280 7.73 13.49 2.98
CA CYS A 280 8.59 14.23 2.07
C CYS A 280 7.81 15.30 1.30
N ASN A 281 8.49 16.37 0.91
CA ASN A 281 7.94 17.41 0.07
C ASN A 281 7.64 16.93 -1.34
N ARG A 282 8.42 15.97 -1.83
CA ARG A 282 8.21 15.26 -3.09
C ARG A 282 8.56 13.79 -2.95
N PHE A 283 7.81 12.93 -3.65
CA PHE A 283 8.05 11.49 -3.69
C PHE A 283 8.96 11.08 -4.85
N SER A 284 9.39 12.04 -5.66
CA SER A 284 10.33 11.80 -6.76
C SER A 284 11.22 13.00 -7.01
N GLN A 285 12.39 12.73 -7.53
CA GLN A 285 13.31 13.72 -8.10
C GLN A 285 13.97 13.11 -9.32
N GLY A 286 13.68 13.69 -10.50
CA GLY A 286 14.15 13.16 -11.77
C GLY A 286 13.75 11.69 -11.97
N ARG A 287 14.73 10.79 -12.06
CA ARG A 287 14.55 9.35 -12.26
C ARG A 287 14.54 8.53 -10.96
N VAL A 288 14.55 9.19 -9.81
CA VAL A 288 14.59 8.57 -8.49
C VAL A 288 13.25 8.77 -7.78
N PHE A 289 12.68 7.69 -7.27
CA PHE A 289 11.38 7.66 -6.58
C PHE A 289 11.54 7.16 -5.15
N LEU A 290 10.69 7.62 -4.24
CA LEU A 290 10.59 7.15 -2.86
C LEU A 290 9.24 6.49 -2.64
N ALA A 291 9.20 5.38 -1.90
CA ALA A 291 7.96 4.66 -1.58
C ALA A 291 7.96 4.17 -0.12
N GLY A 292 6.78 4.08 0.47
CA GLY A 292 6.59 3.66 1.86
C GLY A 292 7.31 4.55 2.86
N ASP A 293 7.91 3.96 3.89
CA ASP A 293 8.58 4.70 4.98
C ASP A 293 9.75 5.57 4.49
N ALA A 294 10.28 5.33 3.30
CA ALA A 294 11.27 6.21 2.67
C ALA A 294 10.66 7.56 2.26
N ALA A 295 9.38 7.60 1.89
CA ALA A 295 8.64 8.78 1.48
C ALA A 295 7.81 9.40 2.61
N HIS A 296 7.21 8.58 3.48
CA HIS A 296 6.30 9.04 4.54
C HIS A 296 6.23 8.05 5.70
N ILE A 297 6.15 8.55 6.91
CA ILE A 297 5.98 7.75 8.13
C ILE A 297 4.67 8.13 8.80
N THR A 298 3.80 7.13 8.98
CA THR A 298 2.49 7.30 9.61
C THR A 298 2.50 6.71 11.02
N PRO A 299 2.02 7.44 12.04
CA PRO A 299 1.86 6.88 13.38
C PRO A 299 0.95 5.64 13.37
N PRO A 300 1.14 4.67 14.29
CA PRO A 300 0.49 3.35 14.21
C PRO A 300 -1.01 3.36 14.55
N PHE A 301 -1.57 4.45 15.04
CA PHE A 301 -2.94 4.56 15.57
C PHE A 301 -4.07 4.19 14.60
N VAL A 302 -3.77 4.01 13.33
CA VAL A 302 -4.72 3.57 12.29
C VAL A 302 -4.22 2.37 11.48
N GLY A 303 -3.05 1.82 11.81
CA GLY A 303 -2.48 0.64 11.14
C GLY A 303 -2.19 0.83 9.64
N GLN A 304 -1.96 2.06 9.16
CA GLN A 304 -1.93 2.36 7.71
C GLN A 304 -0.53 2.63 7.13
N GLY A 305 0.54 2.51 7.92
CA GLY A 305 1.91 2.79 7.41
C GLY A 305 2.30 1.87 6.26
N LEU A 306 2.28 0.55 6.49
CA LEU A 306 2.58 -0.45 5.45
C LEU A 306 1.60 -0.34 4.27
N VAL A 307 0.31 -0.23 4.56
CA VAL A 307 -0.73 -0.16 3.53
C VAL A 307 -0.52 1.03 2.58
N ALA A 308 -0.12 2.19 3.11
CA ALA A 308 0.20 3.36 2.29
C ALA A 308 1.39 3.08 1.35
N GLY A 309 2.44 2.39 1.84
CA GLY A 309 3.57 1.98 1.01
C GLY A 309 3.20 0.95 -0.08
N LEU A 310 2.28 0.01 0.20
CA LEU A 310 1.76 -0.91 -0.82
C LEU A 310 1.00 -0.15 -1.91
N ARG A 311 0.19 0.86 -1.53
CA ARG A 311 -0.49 1.74 -2.50
C ARG A 311 0.50 2.53 -3.36
N ASP A 312 1.62 2.98 -2.78
CA ASP A 312 2.68 3.65 -3.54
C ASP A 312 3.26 2.72 -4.59
N GLY A 313 3.61 1.49 -4.20
CA GLY A 313 4.13 0.47 -5.12
C GLY A 313 3.16 0.14 -6.25
N SER A 314 1.88 -0.07 -5.93
CA SER A 314 0.85 -0.35 -6.94
C SER A 314 0.69 0.80 -7.94
N ASN A 315 0.74 2.04 -7.47
CA ASN A 315 0.61 3.22 -8.33
C ASN A 315 1.83 3.46 -9.22
N LEU A 316 3.05 3.24 -8.70
CA LEU A 316 4.31 3.55 -9.40
C LEU A 316 4.71 2.45 -10.39
N ALA A 317 4.60 1.17 -10.02
CA ALA A 317 5.17 0.07 -10.78
C ALA A 317 4.64 -0.01 -12.22
N TRP A 318 3.32 0.10 -12.43
CA TRP A 318 2.75 0.05 -13.76
C TRP A 318 3.11 1.28 -14.61
N LYS A 319 3.20 2.48 -14.00
CA LYS A 319 3.60 3.70 -14.72
C LYS A 319 5.02 3.57 -15.27
N LEU A 320 5.96 3.06 -14.45
CA LEU A 320 7.31 2.76 -14.90
C LEU A 320 7.32 1.73 -16.04
N ALA A 321 6.55 0.65 -15.89
CA ALA A 321 6.46 -0.39 -16.92
C ALA A 321 5.92 0.17 -18.26
N TRP A 322 4.89 1.02 -18.23
CA TRP A 322 4.32 1.65 -19.43
C TRP A 322 5.31 2.59 -20.13
N VAL A 323 6.06 3.37 -19.35
CA VAL A 323 7.12 4.25 -19.89
C VAL A 323 8.25 3.41 -20.49
N LEU A 324 8.73 2.41 -19.80
CA LEU A 324 9.82 1.53 -20.26
C LEU A 324 9.46 0.75 -21.53
N ARG A 325 8.19 0.38 -21.68
CA ARG A 325 7.66 -0.30 -22.88
C ARG A 325 7.27 0.65 -24.03
N GLY A 326 7.36 1.96 -23.83
CA GLY A 326 6.96 2.96 -24.82
C GLY A 326 5.46 3.12 -25.02
N HIS A 327 4.63 2.59 -24.10
CA HIS A 327 3.17 2.77 -24.12
C HIS A 327 2.73 4.13 -23.58
N ALA A 328 3.60 4.82 -22.84
CA ALA A 328 3.38 6.15 -22.28
C ALA A 328 4.67 6.97 -22.29
N THR A 329 4.55 8.29 -22.22
CA THR A 329 5.69 9.18 -22.08
C THR A 329 6.15 9.27 -20.60
N PRO A 330 7.42 9.62 -20.33
CA PRO A 330 7.92 9.83 -18.97
C PRO A 330 7.12 10.84 -18.15
N ALA A 331 6.41 11.76 -18.80
CA ALA A 331 5.60 12.77 -18.12
C ALA A 331 4.50 12.19 -17.21
N ILE A 332 4.03 10.95 -17.47
CA ILE A 332 3.05 10.32 -16.58
C ILE A 332 3.61 10.02 -15.18
N LEU A 333 4.94 9.92 -15.04
CA LEU A 333 5.59 9.61 -13.77
C LEU A 333 5.42 10.74 -12.74
N GLU A 334 5.27 11.99 -13.20
CA GLU A 334 4.97 13.14 -12.33
C GLU A 334 3.63 12.95 -11.58
N THR A 335 2.69 12.20 -12.16
CA THR A 335 1.41 11.92 -11.51
C THR A 335 1.54 11.01 -10.28
N TYR A 336 2.68 10.36 -10.06
CA TYR A 336 2.93 9.57 -8.86
C TYR A 336 2.87 10.45 -7.60
N ASP A 337 3.61 11.55 -7.58
CA ASP A 337 3.59 12.51 -6.46
C ASP A 337 2.21 13.15 -6.30
N VAL A 338 1.59 13.57 -7.42
CA VAL A 338 0.28 14.22 -7.45
C VAL A 338 -0.84 13.33 -6.88
N GLU A 339 -0.81 12.03 -7.17
CA GLU A 339 -1.80 11.06 -6.71
C GLU A 339 -1.49 10.58 -5.28
N ARG A 340 -0.22 10.26 -4.95
CA ARG A 340 0.12 9.54 -3.73
C ARG A 340 0.38 10.43 -2.52
N ARG A 341 1.13 11.52 -2.69
CA ARG A 341 1.52 12.38 -1.57
C ARG A 341 0.33 13.01 -0.84
N PRO A 342 -0.71 13.58 -1.52
CA PRO A 342 -1.87 14.12 -0.82
C PRO A 342 -2.66 13.05 -0.04
N HIS A 343 -2.75 11.83 -0.58
CA HIS A 343 -3.41 10.71 0.11
C HIS A 343 -2.61 10.26 1.35
N ALA A 344 -1.29 10.11 1.24
CA ALA A 344 -0.42 9.80 2.37
C ALA A 344 -0.52 10.87 3.47
N GLN A 345 -0.52 12.15 3.10
CA GLN A 345 -0.70 13.26 4.04
C GLN A 345 -2.07 13.22 4.74
N ALA A 346 -3.14 12.87 4.02
CA ALA A 346 -4.48 12.71 4.60
C ALA A 346 -4.51 11.55 5.61
N MET A 347 -3.84 10.44 5.33
CA MET A 347 -3.71 9.30 6.26
C MET A 347 -2.90 9.67 7.51
N ILE A 348 -1.81 10.43 7.36
CA ILE A 348 -1.03 10.95 8.50
C ILE A 348 -1.91 11.86 9.36
N ASN A 349 -2.72 12.72 8.76
CA ASN A 349 -3.62 13.62 9.50
C ASN A 349 -4.70 12.84 10.25
N LEU A 350 -5.27 11.79 9.65
CA LEU A 350 -6.19 10.88 10.34
C LEU A 350 -5.48 10.18 11.52
N ALA A 351 -4.27 9.67 11.32
CA ALA A 351 -3.51 9.03 12.40
C ALA A 351 -3.20 9.99 13.55
N LYS A 352 -2.89 11.27 13.26
CA LYS A 352 -2.74 12.33 14.28
C LYS A 352 -4.04 12.58 15.04
N LEU A 353 -5.18 12.60 14.36
CA LEU A 353 -6.49 12.78 14.98
C LEU A 353 -6.80 11.60 15.93
N MET A 354 -6.60 10.36 15.45
CA MET A 354 -6.79 9.16 16.26
C MET A 354 -5.84 9.13 17.46
N GLY A 355 -4.59 9.54 17.29
CA GLY A 355 -3.63 9.66 18.39
C GLY A 355 -4.13 10.58 19.52
N ARG A 356 -4.84 11.67 19.21
CA ARG A 356 -5.45 12.55 20.23
C ARG A 356 -6.59 11.87 20.99
N LEU A 357 -7.30 10.93 20.37
CA LEU A 357 -8.35 10.14 21.03
C LEU A 357 -7.75 9.06 21.92
N VAL A 358 -6.68 8.40 21.46
CA VAL A 358 -5.99 7.33 22.19
C VAL A 358 -5.15 7.87 23.35
N MET A 359 -4.51 9.03 23.15
CA MET A 359 -3.57 9.66 24.10
C MET A 359 -4.08 11.03 24.58
N PRO A 360 -5.17 11.13 25.33
CA PRO A 360 -5.57 12.40 25.91
C PRO A 360 -4.55 12.86 26.96
N LYS A 361 -4.25 14.16 26.99
CA LYS A 361 -3.18 14.74 27.83
C LYS A 361 -3.34 14.49 29.34
N ASN A 362 -4.55 14.35 29.84
CA ASN A 362 -4.85 14.11 31.25
C ASN A 362 -6.28 13.55 31.42
N LYS A 363 -6.63 13.16 32.65
CA LYS A 363 -7.93 12.56 32.99
C LYS A 363 -9.12 13.47 32.65
N ILE A 364 -8.98 14.79 32.81
CA ILE A 364 -10.04 15.75 32.52
C ILE A 364 -10.26 15.83 30.99
N ALA A 365 -9.20 15.97 30.22
CA ALA A 365 -9.29 15.95 28.76
C ALA A 365 -9.87 14.62 28.26
N ALA A 366 -9.47 13.48 28.83
CA ALA A 366 -10.04 12.17 28.51
C ALA A 366 -11.54 12.12 28.75
N PHE A 367 -12.01 12.61 29.91
CA PHE A 367 -13.43 12.63 30.24
C PHE A 367 -14.26 13.41 29.20
N PHE A 368 -13.80 14.62 28.86
CA PHE A 368 -14.52 15.44 27.87
C PHE A 368 -14.43 14.88 26.44
N ILE A 369 -13.25 14.45 25.98
CA ILE A 369 -13.07 13.92 24.64
C ILE A 369 -13.86 12.62 24.45
N HIS A 370 -13.68 11.65 25.36
CA HIS A 370 -14.37 10.36 25.28
C HIS A 370 -15.87 10.50 25.54
N GLY A 371 -16.27 11.42 26.45
CA GLY A 371 -17.68 11.75 26.70
C GLY A 371 -18.37 12.35 25.47
N LEU A 372 -17.69 13.29 24.79
CA LEU A 372 -18.18 13.86 23.53
C LEU A 372 -18.33 12.76 22.46
N MET A 373 -17.32 11.91 22.26
CA MET A 373 -17.38 10.80 21.30
C MET A 373 -18.54 9.86 21.61
N ARG A 374 -18.73 9.50 22.89
CA ARG A 374 -19.86 8.67 23.33
C ARG A 374 -21.21 9.33 23.06
N THR A 375 -21.31 10.64 23.28
CA THR A 375 -22.54 11.39 23.01
C THR A 375 -22.83 11.47 21.50
N LEU A 376 -21.82 11.73 20.69
CA LEU A 376 -21.95 11.73 19.22
C LEU A 376 -22.39 10.35 18.68
N ALA A 377 -21.91 9.27 19.29
CA ALA A 377 -22.32 7.90 18.92
C ALA A 377 -23.79 7.57 19.25
N LEU A 378 -24.51 8.41 19.99
CA LEU A 378 -25.95 8.23 20.23
C LEU A 378 -26.79 8.58 18.98
N THR A 379 -26.28 9.42 18.08
CA THR A 379 -27.01 9.74 16.85
C THR A 379 -26.70 8.71 15.76
N PRO A 380 -27.71 8.15 15.06
CA PRO A 380 -27.50 7.09 14.06
C PRO A 380 -26.55 7.48 12.93
N ALA A 381 -26.57 8.74 12.50
CA ALA A 381 -25.73 9.22 11.40
C ALA A 381 -24.23 9.28 11.78
N THR A 382 -23.89 9.87 12.94
CA THR A 382 -22.51 9.94 13.41
C THR A 382 -21.99 8.57 13.85
N ARG A 383 -22.86 7.75 14.47
CA ARG A 383 -22.53 6.38 14.80
C ARG A 383 -22.11 5.59 13.55
N ARG A 384 -22.94 5.63 12.47
CA ARG A 384 -22.63 4.99 11.20
C ARG A 384 -21.31 5.49 10.60
N TYR A 385 -21.05 6.79 10.64
CA TYR A 385 -19.85 7.41 10.12
C TYR A 385 -18.56 6.86 10.76
N PHE A 386 -18.58 6.65 12.08
CA PHE A 386 -17.45 6.07 12.80
C PHE A 386 -17.40 4.55 12.69
N GLU A 387 -18.53 3.86 12.85
CA GLU A 387 -18.60 2.40 12.81
C GLU A 387 -18.27 1.83 11.42
N GLN A 388 -18.63 2.52 10.35
CA GLN A 388 -18.35 2.06 8.97
C GLN A 388 -16.99 2.54 8.44
N LEU A 389 -16.18 3.19 9.27
CA LEU A 389 -14.87 3.73 8.88
C LEU A 389 -14.92 4.78 7.76
N ASP A 390 -16.06 5.46 7.56
CA ASP A 390 -16.20 6.55 6.59
C ASP A 390 -15.27 7.75 6.89
N ILE A 391 -14.73 7.81 8.11
CA ILE A 391 -13.67 8.75 8.50
C ILE A 391 -12.33 8.49 7.78
N LYS A 392 -12.11 7.25 7.30
CA LYS A 392 -10.88 6.88 6.58
C LYS A 392 -10.86 7.56 5.19
N PRO A 393 -9.80 8.29 4.82
CA PRO A 393 -9.67 8.84 3.48
C PRO A 393 -9.82 7.75 2.42
N LYS A 394 -10.79 7.92 1.53
CA LYS A 394 -11.00 7.01 0.40
C LYS A 394 -9.81 7.12 -0.56
N ASN A 395 -9.42 6.01 -1.17
CA ASN A 395 -8.38 5.99 -2.20
C ASN A 395 -8.96 6.53 -3.53
N THR A 396 -9.28 7.82 -3.52
CA THR A 396 -9.81 8.58 -4.66
C THR A 396 -8.94 9.80 -4.86
N PHE A 397 -8.37 9.93 -6.05
CA PHE A 397 -7.49 11.02 -6.39
C PHE A 397 -8.28 12.24 -6.84
N LYS A 398 -7.82 13.44 -6.46
CA LYS A 398 -8.41 14.71 -6.94
C LYS A 398 -7.83 15.14 -8.27
N HIS A 399 -6.56 14.84 -8.49
CA HIS A 399 -5.78 15.12 -9.69
C HIS A 399 -4.88 13.91 -10.00
N GLY A 400 -4.54 13.71 -11.25
CA GLY A 400 -3.68 12.61 -11.66
C GLY A 400 -3.99 12.12 -13.08
N LEU A 401 -3.65 10.86 -13.34
CA LEU A 401 -3.74 10.24 -14.66
C LEU A 401 -5.16 9.70 -14.92
N PHE A 402 -6.13 10.58 -14.96
CA PHE A 402 -7.54 10.30 -15.28
C PHE A 402 -8.24 11.56 -15.77
N VAL A 403 -9.31 11.39 -16.53
CA VAL A 403 -10.18 12.51 -16.96
C VAL A 403 -10.95 13.03 -15.76
N GLN A 404 -10.99 14.35 -15.57
CA GLN A 404 -11.62 14.96 -14.41
C GLN A 404 -13.08 14.51 -14.23
N HIS A 405 -13.44 14.27 -12.98
CA HIS A 405 -14.75 13.76 -12.59
C HIS A 405 -15.88 14.75 -12.89
N ARG A 406 -17.02 14.24 -13.38
CA ARG A 406 -18.28 14.99 -13.46
C ARG A 406 -19.16 14.69 -12.24
N ARG A 407 -19.81 15.70 -11.71
CA ARG A 407 -20.67 15.57 -10.53
C ARG A 407 -21.86 14.64 -10.83
N GLY A 408 -22.06 13.60 -10.01
CA GLY A 408 -23.19 12.69 -10.12
C GLY A 408 -22.90 11.31 -10.75
N ASP A 409 -21.68 11.07 -11.23
CA ASP A 409 -21.29 9.73 -11.75
C ASP A 409 -21.23 8.72 -10.60
N LYS A 410 -21.81 7.53 -10.79
CA LYS A 410 -21.68 6.40 -9.86
C LYS A 410 -20.27 5.79 -9.91
N LEU A 411 -19.68 5.72 -11.11
CA LEU A 411 -18.29 5.36 -11.32
C LEU A 411 -17.44 6.64 -11.22
N VAL A 412 -16.70 6.77 -10.12
CA VAL A 412 -15.90 7.96 -9.88
C VAL A 412 -14.53 7.81 -10.55
N ARG A 413 -14.22 8.65 -11.52
CA ARG A 413 -12.88 8.70 -12.14
C ARG A 413 -11.84 9.07 -11.10
N GLY A 414 -10.68 8.40 -11.13
CA GLY A 414 -9.66 8.56 -10.09
C GLY A 414 -9.90 7.73 -8.82
N SER A 415 -10.97 6.90 -8.76
CA SER A 415 -11.18 5.92 -7.70
C SER A 415 -10.93 4.49 -8.19
N LEU A 416 -10.87 3.56 -7.25
CA LEU A 416 -10.75 2.13 -7.56
C LEU A 416 -11.98 1.63 -8.33
N PHE A 417 -11.75 0.86 -9.39
CA PHE A 417 -12.78 0.06 -10.03
C PHE A 417 -13.18 -1.06 -9.06
N PRO A 418 -14.48 -1.29 -8.82
CA PRO A 418 -14.93 -2.28 -7.84
C PRO A 418 -14.51 -3.69 -8.23
N GLN A 419 -14.14 -4.49 -7.25
CA GLN A 419 -13.86 -5.92 -7.42
C GLN A 419 -14.99 -6.75 -6.85
N THR A 420 -15.40 -7.79 -7.58
CA THR A 420 -16.42 -8.76 -7.14
C THR A 420 -16.11 -10.16 -7.64
N TRP A 421 -16.88 -11.13 -7.16
CA TRP A 421 -16.83 -12.50 -7.66
C TRP A 421 -17.42 -12.61 -9.06
N ILE A 422 -16.65 -13.16 -9.98
CA ILE A 422 -17.03 -13.34 -11.38
C ILE A 422 -16.90 -14.81 -11.79
N ARG A 423 -17.57 -15.17 -12.88
CA ARG A 423 -17.31 -16.39 -13.60
C ARG A 423 -16.64 -16.05 -14.95
N ASN A 424 -15.44 -16.59 -15.16
CA ASN A 424 -14.68 -16.36 -16.40
C ASN A 424 -15.10 -17.31 -17.53
N LEU A 425 -14.49 -17.17 -18.70
CA LEU A 425 -14.70 -18.02 -19.90
C LEU A 425 -14.52 -19.51 -19.60
N GLN A 426 -13.59 -19.89 -18.74
CA GLN A 426 -13.31 -21.26 -18.33
C GLN A 426 -14.29 -21.77 -17.25
N LYS A 427 -15.35 -21.03 -16.96
CA LYS A 427 -16.35 -21.31 -15.93
C LYS A 427 -15.79 -21.35 -14.50
N GLN A 428 -14.61 -20.79 -14.27
CA GLN A 428 -14.01 -20.66 -12.94
C GLN A 428 -14.59 -19.44 -12.23
N ILE A 429 -14.83 -19.57 -10.93
CA ILE A 429 -15.20 -18.45 -10.07
C ILE A 429 -13.93 -17.84 -9.50
N LYS A 430 -13.72 -16.55 -9.74
CA LYS A 430 -12.54 -15.77 -9.32
C LYS A 430 -12.95 -14.35 -8.97
N LEU A 431 -12.02 -13.58 -8.41
CA LEU A 431 -12.18 -12.14 -8.27
C LEU A 431 -11.93 -11.44 -9.61
N SER A 432 -12.65 -10.36 -9.89
CA SER A 432 -12.65 -9.69 -11.19
C SER A 432 -11.29 -9.10 -11.59
N ASP A 433 -10.42 -8.77 -10.62
CA ASP A 433 -9.06 -8.29 -10.91
C ASP A 433 -8.21 -9.32 -11.65
N ASP A 434 -8.44 -10.62 -11.41
CA ASP A 434 -7.73 -11.68 -12.14
C ASP A 434 -8.09 -11.69 -13.64
N ALA A 435 -9.28 -11.23 -13.99
CA ALA A 435 -9.72 -11.12 -15.38
C ALA A 435 -9.28 -9.80 -16.05
N LEU A 436 -9.15 -8.72 -15.27
CA LEU A 436 -8.56 -7.46 -15.76
C LEU A 436 -7.08 -7.63 -16.11
N GLY A 437 -6.39 -8.60 -15.49
CA GLY A 437 -4.99 -8.89 -15.77
C GLY A 437 -4.05 -7.74 -15.46
N ASP A 438 -2.90 -7.73 -16.12
CA ASP A 438 -1.83 -6.75 -15.90
C ASP A 438 -1.84 -5.61 -16.96
N ASN A 439 -2.99 -5.33 -17.59
CA ASN A 439 -3.11 -4.42 -18.72
C ASN A 439 -3.95 -3.17 -18.39
N LEU A 440 -3.87 -2.18 -19.27
CA LEU A 440 -4.85 -1.11 -19.37
C LEU A 440 -6.12 -1.71 -20.01
N THR A 441 -7.23 -1.84 -19.28
CA THR A 441 -8.39 -2.60 -19.76
C THR A 441 -9.56 -1.69 -20.12
N LEU A 442 -10.10 -1.85 -21.34
CA LEU A 442 -11.36 -1.24 -21.73
C LEU A 442 -12.50 -2.21 -21.44
N VAL A 443 -13.26 -1.88 -20.39
CA VAL A 443 -14.36 -2.70 -19.89
C VAL A 443 -15.68 -2.25 -20.49
N GLY A 444 -16.42 -3.14 -21.16
CA GLY A 444 -17.77 -2.89 -21.67
C GLY A 444 -18.86 -3.42 -20.74
N PHE A 445 -19.78 -2.58 -20.36
CA PHE A 445 -20.91 -2.93 -19.48
C PHE A 445 -22.08 -3.52 -20.28
N GLY A 446 -22.18 -4.84 -20.30
CA GLY A 446 -23.21 -5.58 -21.06
C GLY A 446 -23.10 -5.41 -22.56
N VAL A 447 -21.92 -5.07 -23.06
CA VAL A 447 -21.58 -4.87 -24.47
C VAL A 447 -20.14 -5.30 -24.71
N ASP A 448 -19.88 -5.94 -25.86
CA ASP A 448 -18.53 -6.19 -26.33
C ASP A 448 -17.88 -4.86 -26.77
N PRO A 449 -16.80 -4.39 -26.12
CA PRO A 449 -16.12 -3.15 -26.53
C PRO A 449 -15.71 -3.14 -28.00
N LEU A 450 -15.28 -4.29 -28.55
CA LEU A 450 -14.84 -4.40 -29.94
C LEU A 450 -15.95 -4.06 -30.93
N SER A 451 -17.22 -4.33 -30.58
CA SER A 451 -18.37 -4.00 -31.44
C SER A 451 -18.65 -2.50 -31.57
N LEU A 452 -18.04 -1.68 -30.72
CA LEU A 452 -18.24 -0.22 -30.67
C LEU A 452 -17.05 0.56 -31.23
N LEU A 453 -16.01 -0.13 -31.70
CA LEU A 453 -14.74 0.46 -32.12
C LEU A 453 -14.47 0.18 -33.59
N THR A 454 -13.83 1.13 -34.27
CA THR A 454 -13.24 0.89 -35.59
C THR A 454 -11.96 0.08 -35.48
N PRO A 455 -11.51 -0.62 -36.56
CA PRO A 455 -10.25 -1.35 -36.55
C PRO A 455 -9.03 -0.50 -36.13
N ASP A 456 -8.97 0.76 -36.59
CA ASP A 456 -7.89 1.68 -36.23
C ASP A 456 -7.90 2.03 -34.73
N GLN A 457 -9.08 2.16 -34.12
CA GLN A 457 -9.24 2.41 -32.69
C GLN A 457 -8.80 1.20 -31.86
N ILE A 458 -9.14 -0.01 -32.31
CA ILE A 458 -8.69 -1.26 -31.68
C ILE A 458 -7.17 -1.32 -31.66
N VAL A 459 -6.53 -1.16 -32.83
CA VAL A 459 -5.06 -1.17 -32.95
C VAL A 459 -4.42 -0.04 -32.12
N SER A 460 -5.06 1.13 -32.07
CA SER A 460 -4.57 2.24 -31.26
C SER A 460 -4.59 1.92 -29.75
N TRP A 461 -5.66 1.26 -29.28
CA TRP A 461 -5.77 0.84 -27.88
C TRP A 461 -4.75 -0.23 -27.50
N GLU A 462 -4.57 -1.24 -28.35
CA GLU A 462 -3.57 -2.30 -28.16
C GLU A 462 -2.14 -1.74 -28.10
N LYS A 463 -1.81 -0.74 -28.94
CA LYS A 463 -0.51 -0.04 -28.91
C LYS A 463 -0.25 0.71 -27.61
N MET A 464 -1.29 1.09 -26.88
CA MET A 464 -1.19 1.69 -25.53
C MET A 464 -1.06 0.64 -24.41
N GLY A 465 -0.87 -0.65 -24.73
CA GLY A 465 -0.88 -1.75 -23.79
C GLY A 465 -2.29 -2.11 -23.31
N GLY A 466 -3.28 -1.85 -24.19
CA GLY A 466 -4.69 -2.03 -23.91
C GLY A 466 -5.20 -3.45 -24.14
N HIS A 467 -6.18 -3.85 -23.35
CA HIS A 467 -6.93 -5.10 -23.44
C HIS A 467 -8.43 -4.79 -23.44
N PHE A 468 -9.27 -5.74 -23.86
CA PHE A 468 -10.72 -5.59 -23.94
C PHE A 468 -11.39 -6.65 -23.05
N LEU A 469 -12.43 -6.23 -22.31
CA LEU A 469 -13.17 -7.12 -21.43
C LEU A 469 -14.66 -6.74 -21.44
N GLU A 470 -15.54 -7.70 -21.62
CA GLU A 470 -17.00 -7.50 -21.46
C GLU A 470 -17.43 -7.99 -20.07
N VAL A 471 -18.19 -7.17 -19.33
CA VAL A 471 -18.92 -7.59 -18.13
C VAL A 471 -20.36 -7.90 -18.50
N ARG A 472 -20.83 -9.10 -18.20
CA ARG A 472 -22.16 -9.62 -18.52
C ARG A 472 -22.97 -9.97 -17.29
N ALA A 473 -24.28 -9.99 -17.45
CA ALA A 473 -25.15 -10.63 -16.48
C ALA A 473 -24.97 -12.16 -16.52
N ARG A 474 -25.17 -12.80 -15.38
CA ARG A 474 -25.11 -14.27 -15.26
C ARG A 474 -26.02 -14.94 -16.28
N GLY A 475 -25.46 -15.86 -17.07
CA GLY A 475 -26.19 -16.64 -18.08
C GLY A 475 -26.52 -15.87 -19.36
N GLN A 476 -26.11 -14.63 -19.53
CA GLN A 476 -26.29 -13.87 -20.76
C GLN A 476 -25.44 -14.50 -21.89
N ARG A 477 -26.09 -14.86 -23.00
CA ARG A 477 -25.40 -15.35 -24.21
C ARG A 477 -24.64 -14.22 -24.87
N SER A 478 -23.48 -14.53 -25.43
CA SER A 478 -22.65 -13.61 -26.18
C SER A 478 -22.72 -13.88 -27.68
N GLY A 479 -22.70 -12.79 -28.46
CA GLY A 479 -22.25 -12.80 -29.84
C GLY A 479 -20.90 -12.09 -30.03
N GLY A 480 -20.23 -11.69 -28.92
CA GLY A 480 -18.99 -10.92 -28.96
C GLY A 480 -17.73 -11.77 -29.12
N SER A 481 -16.64 -11.12 -29.55
CA SER A 481 -15.33 -11.73 -29.83
C SER A 481 -14.27 -11.47 -28.78
N CYS A 482 -14.51 -10.54 -27.84
CA CYS A 482 -13.56 -10.28 -26.75
C CYS A 482 -13.77 -11.22 -25.55
N ASP A 483 -12.80 -11.26 -24.65
CA ASP A 483 -12.92 -11.92 -23.36
C ASP A 483 -14.09 -11.35 -22.56
N PHE A 484 -14.77 -12.21 -21.79
CA PHE A 484 -15.87 -11.76 -20.95
C PHE A 484 -15.87 -12.39 -19.56
N ILE A 485 -16.51 -11.71 -18.65
CA ILE A 485 -16.81 -12.17 -17.29
C ILE A 485 -18.28 -12.02 -16.99
N GLU A 486 -18.83 -12.93 -16.20
CA GLU A 486 -20.18 -12.82 -15.67
C GLU A 486 -20.15 -12.28 -14.24
N ASP A 487 -20.83 -11.16 -14.02
CA ASP A 487 -21.01 -10.55 -12.70
C ASP A 487 -21.95 -11.43 -11.85
N MET A 488 -21.36 -12.21 -10.94
CA MET A 488 -22.10 -13.24 -10.18
C MET A 488 -23.02 -12.64 -9.12
N ASN A 489 -22.61 -11.53 -8.51
CA ASN A 489 -23.32 -10.85 -7.42
C ASN A 489 -24.10 -9.63 -7.88
N HIS A 490 -24.04 -9.30 -9.18
CA HIS A 490 -24.67 -8.10 -9.73
C HIS A 490 -24.17 -6.80 -9.04
N GLU A 491 -22.87 -6.71 -8.80
CA GLU A 491 -22.23 -5.60 -8.11
C GLU A 491 -21.55 -4.60 -9.07
N ILE A 492 -21.10 -5.05 -10.25
CA ILE A 492 -20.46 -4.20 -11.26
C ILE A 492 -21.49 -3.60 -12.21
N LEU A 493 -22.35 -4.43 -12.81
CA LEU A 493 -23.29 -3.98 -13.85
C LEU A 493 -24.22 -2.83 -13.45
N PRO A 494 -24.71 -2.72 -12.18
CA PRO A 494 -25.57 -1.61 -11.78
C PRO A 494 -24.88 -0.25 -11.66
N LEU A 495 -23.55 -0.23 -11.74
CA LEU A 495 -22.76 1.01 -11.57
C LEU A 495 -22.76 1.90 -12.81
N ALA A 496 -23.07 1.33 -13.99
CA ALA A 496 -23.17 2.10 -15.23
C ALA A 496 -24.32 1.58 -16.12
N ALA A 497 -24.78 2.42 -17.04
CA ALA A 497 -25.76 2.02 -18.03
C ALA A 497 -25.17 0.96 -18.99
N LYS A 498 -26.02 0.06 -19.49
CA LYS A 498 -25.62 -0.86 -20.55
C LYS A 498 -25.07 -0.09 -21.75
N GLY A 499 -23.97 -0.56 -22.31
CA GLY A 499 -23.28 0.11 -23.41
C GLY A 499 -22.25 1.17 -22.97
N THR A 500 -22.02 1.33 -21.64
CA THR A 500 -20.93 2.18 -21.14
C THR A 500 -19.59 1.46 -21.30
N LEU A 501 -18.57 2.21 -21.71
CA LEU A 501 -17.17 1.80 -21.74
C LEU A 501 -16.42 2.44 -20.56
N VAL A 502 -15.55 1.68 -19.92
CA VAL A 502 -14.72 2.13 -18.78
C VAL A 502 -13.27 1.75 -19.02
N ALA A 503 -12.37 2.72 -19.06
CA ALA A 503 -10.93 2.50 -19.10
C ALA A 503 -10.40 2.35 -17.68
N VAL A 504 -9.87 1.17 -17.36
CA VAL A 504 -9.33 0.80 -16.04
C VAL A 504 -7.82 0.63 -16.15
N ARG A 505 -7.08 1.36 -15.32
CA ARG A 505 -5.62 1.29 -15.22
C ARG A 505 -5.17 -0.05 -14.61
N PRO A 506 -3.89 -0.47 -14.80
CA PRO A 506 -3.36 -1.69 -14.17
C PRO A 506 -3.42 -1.68 -12.63
N ASP A 507 -3.34 -0.51 -11.98
CA ASP A 507 -3.55 -0.33 -10.53
C ASP A 507 -5.02 -0.23 -10.12
N ARG A 508 -5.94 -0.60 -11.03
CA ARG A 508 -7.40 -0.64 -10.82
C ARG A 508 -8.07 0.72 -10.66
N ILE A 509 -7.40 1.80 -10.95
CA ILE A 509 -8.02 3.12 -10.95
C ILE A 509 -8.80 3.35 -12.24
N ILE A 510 -10.02 3.88 -12.13
CA ILE A 510 -10.84 4.30 -13.27
C ILE A 510 -10.21 5.53 -13.91
N MET A 511 -9.71 5.36 -15.15
CA MET A 511 -9.07 6.42 -15.91
C MET A 511 -10.10 7.31 -16.61
N HIS A 512 -11.09 6.68 -17.24
CA HIS A 512 -12.17 7.35 -17.95
C HIS A 512 -13.38 6.42 -18.09
N HIS A 513 -14.54 6.97 -18.32
CA HIS A 513 -15.72 6.23 -18.77
C HIS A 513 -16.62 7.12 -19.65
N ALA A 514 -17.29 6.52 -20.62
CA ALA A 514 -18.21 7.20 -21.52
C ALA A 514 -19.24 6.23 -22.10
N PRO A 515 -20.39 6.71 -22.60
CA PRO A 515 -21.28 5.89 -23.42
C PRO A 515 -20.55 5.36 -24.67
N GLY A 516 -20.92 4.19 -25.17
CA GLY A 516 -20.29 3.58 -26.34
C GLY A 516 -20.30 4.47 -27.60
N ALA A 517 -21.30 5.32 -27.75
CA ALA A 517 -21.34 6.30 -28.84
C ALA A 517 -20.17 7.32 -28.81
N GLU A 518 -19.54 7.51 -27.65
CA GLU A 518 -18.40 8.38 -27.42
C GLU A 518 -17.06 7.62 -27.32
N ALA A 519 -17.03 6.36 -27.74
CA ALA A 519 -15.85 5.50 -27.63
C ALA A 519 -14.57 6.13 -28.22
N GLY A 520 -14.69 6.79 -29.39
CA GLY A 520 -13.56 7.47 -30.01
C GLY A 520 -12.96 8.58 -29.15
N ASN A 521 -13.80 9.38 -28.51
CA ASN A 521 -13.37 10.46 -27.61
C ASN A 521 -12.70 9.89 -26.37
N LEU A 522 -13.28 8.83 -25.79
CA LEU A 522 -12.69 8.13 -24.64
C LEU A 522 -11.26 7.66 -24.93
N LEU A 523 -11.06 7.00 -26.07
CA LEU A 523 -9.72 6.51 -26.46
C LEU A 523 -8.74 7.66 -26.71
N GLN A 524 -9.20 8.76 -27.33
CA GLN A 524 -8.39 9.94 -27.58
C GLN A 524 -7.95 10.60 -26.26
N ASP A 525 -8.85 10.72 -25.29
CA ASP A 525 -8.55 11.29 -23.97
C ASP A 525 -7.56 10.41 -23.21
N CYS A 526 -7.73 9.07 -23.21
CA CYS A 526 -6.77 8.16 -22.63
C CYS A 526 -5.39 8.29 -23.27
N ARG A 527 -5.32 8.40 -24.59
CA ARG A 527 -4.07 8.61 -25.35
C ARG A 527 -3.39 9.93 -24.96
N ARG A 528 -4.15 11.01 -24.80
CA ARG A 528 -3.63 12.32 -24.35
C ARG A 528 -3.03 12.24 -22.95
N LEU A 529 -3.71 11.58 -22.02
CA LEU A 529 -3.24 11.35 -20.66
C LEU A 529 -1.92 10.56 -20.67
N LEU A 530 -1.83 9.45 -21.41
CA LEU A 530 -0.61 8.63 -21.52
C LEU A 530 0.54 9.36 -22.24
N ALA A 531 0.23 10.35 -23.06
CA ALA A 531 1.20 11.26 -23.66
C ALA A 531 1.62 12.41 -22.72
N GLY A 532 1.12 12.43 -21.47
CA GLY A 532 1.43 13.48 -20.48
C GLY A 532 0.74 14.81 -20.74
N LYS A 533 -0.26 14.84 -21.63
CA LYS A 533 -1.09 16.02 -21.90
C LYS A 533 -2.29 15.98 -20.98
N ASP A 534 -2.59 17.07 -20.28
CA ASP A 534 -3.74 17.21 -19.36
C ASP A 534 -3.60 16.45 -18.02
N ALA A 535 -2.42 15.92 -17.69
CA ALA A 535 -2.20 15.14 -16.46
C ALA A 535 -1.88 15.99 -15.20
N THR A 536 -1.56 17.28 -15.37
CA THR A 536 -1.23 18.20 -14.27
C THR A 536 -2.06 19.49 -14.37
N PRO A 537 -2.45 20.12 -13.24
CA PRO A 537 -3.03 21.46 -13.29
C PRO A 537 -2.01 22.47 -13.85
N ASP A 538 -2.49 23.44 -14.62
CA ASP A 538 -1.72 24.57 -15.16
C ASP A 538 -1.03 25.35 -14.02
N SER A 539 0.12 24.92 -13.60
CA SER A 539 1.12 25.72 -12.89
C SER A 539 2.24 24.85 -12.30
N VAL A 540 3.12 24.32 -13.12
CA VAL A 540 4.55 24.19 -12.77
C VAL A 540 5.32 23.97 -14.08
N SER A 541 5.57 25.04 -14.80
CA SER A 541 6.67 25.09 -15.75
C SER A 541 7.97 25.03 -14.94
N ILE A 542 8.46 23.84 -14.67
CA ILE A 542 9.82 23.69 -14.14
C ILE A 542 10.72 23.40 -15.33
N THR A 543 11.42 24.43 -15.72
CA THR A 543 12.56 24.38 -16.63
C THR A 543 13.57 23.35 -16.09
N ILE A 544 13.70 22.23 -16.77
CA ILE A 544 14.80 21.27 -16.56
C ILE A 544 16.07 21.93 -17.10
N ASN A 545 16.75 22.72 -16.28
CA ASN A 545 18.09 23.20 -16.57
C ASN A 545 18.81 23.52 -15.25
N GLN A 546 19.56 22.55 -14.74
CA GLN A 546 20.96 22.68 -14.29
C GLN A 546 21.41 21.37 -13.60
N PRO A 547 22.57 20.82 -13.96
CA PRO A 547 23.17 19.73 -13.21
C PRO A 547 23.67 20.26 -11.86
N ILE A 548 23.12 19.72 -10.78
CA ILE A 548 23.53 20.06 -9.41
C ILE A 548 24.92 19.44 -9.18
N ARG A 549 25.94 20.30 -9.05
CA ARG A 549 27.22 19.90 -8.47
C ARG A 549 27.03 19.75 -6.96
N LEU A 550 27.07 18.53 -6.49
CA LEU A 550 27.11 18.21 -5.06
C LEU A 550 28.47 18.65 -4.49
N ARG A 551 28.44 19.44 -3.42
CA ARG A 551 29.60 19.70 -2.58
C ARG A 551 29.97 18.41 -1.85
N ALA A 552 31.29 18.14 -1.84
CA ALA A 552 31.92 17.00 -1.17
C ALA A 552 31.74 17.03 0.35
#